data_fb857e9352e48f96d7e3eceab0bcc573
#
_entry.id   fb857e9352e48f96d7e3eceab0bcc573
#
_cell.length_a   1.000
_cell.length_b   1.000
_cell.length_c   1.000
_cell.angle_alpha   90.00
_cell.angle_beta   90.00
_cell.angle_gamma   90.00
#
_symmetry.space_group_name_H-M   'P 1'
#
loop_
_entity.id
_entity.type
_entity.pdbx_description
1 polymer ?
#
loop_
_entity_poly.entity_id
_entity_poly.type
_entity_poly.pdbx_seq_one_letter_code
_entity_poly.pdbx_strand_id
1 'polypeptide(L)'
;MTSSTLIHGYEVVIGFETHAQLATRSKIFSRASTAFGAEPNTQACAVDLALPGTLPVMNRAAVECAIKLGLALGSHIAPMSIFARKNYFYPDLPKGYQISQYEIPVVQGGEVAFYVGDAKKTVRLVRAHLEEDAGKSLHEEFHGMSGIDLNRAGTPLLEIVTEPDMRSTEEAVAYAKELHKIVTWIGICDGNMQEGSFRCDANVSVRKPGQPLGTRREIKNLNSFKFMQQAIDYEIRWQIEQLEDGHAIQQATVLFDPATGETRAMRTKEDAADYRYFPDPDLPPLYISEQWIEEQRALMPELPRAMAARFVADYGLPEYDASTLTQSPAMAAYFEAVARACGQPKLASNWIMGEVSRRLNAEEIDIAQSPVAAAQLAALIARIADGTLSNSAARQVFDALWKGEGSDVDALIEAKGLKQVNDTGALEQIIAEVIAANPDNVAQFRAGKDKAFNALVGQVMKASKGKANPQQVNALLRAKLGG
;
A
#
# COMPACT_ATOMS: atom_id res chain seq x y z
N MET A 1 -24.47 -10.30 -7.06
CA MET A 1 -24.39 -8.93 -7.61
C MET A 1 -24.37 -7.99 -6.41
N THR A 2 -23.20 -7.52 -6.02
CA THR A 2 -23.06 -6.52 -4.98
C THR A 2 -23.64 -5.22 -5.52
N SER A 3 -24.65 -4.67 -4.84
CA SER A 3 -25.27 -3.38 -5.15
C SER A 3 -24.17 -2.32 -5.20
N SER A 4 -23.83 -1.81 -6.38
CA SER A 4 -22.97 -0.62 -6.50
C SER A 4 -23.72 0.54 -5.84
N THR A 5 -23.05 1.23 -4.93
CA THR A 5 -23.64 2.41 -4.30
C THR A 5 -23.80 3.50 -5.35
N LEU A 6 -25.04 3.86 -5.68
CA LEU A 6 -25.32 4.92 -6.64
C LEU A 6 -25.11 6.30 -6.00
N ILE A 7 -24.46 7.21 -6.72
CA ILE A 7 -24.32 8.61 -6.30
C ILE A 7 -25.34 9.42 -7.10
N HIS A 8 -26.31 10.01 -6.44
CA HIS A 8 -27.44 10.72 -7.09
C HIS A 8 -28.13 9.92 -8.22
N GLY A 9 -28.19 8.58 -8.05
CA GLY A 9 -28.77 7.69 -9.06
C GLY A 9 -27.87 7.36 -10.24
N TYR A 10 -26.58 7.74 -10.20
CA TYR A 10 -25.58 7.39 -11.20
C TYR A 10 -24.63 6.28 -10.69
N GLU A 11 -24.28 5.41 -11.60
CA GLU A 11 -23.19 4.44 -11.42
C GLU A 11 -21.87 5.09 -11.85
N VAL A 12 -20.86 5.00 -11.00
CA VAL A 12 -19.49 5.44 -11.29
C VAL A 12 -18.74 4.31 -11.99
N VAL A 13 -17.94 4.66 -12.99
CA VAL A 13 -17.10 3.72 -13.74
C VAL A 13 -15.69 4.28 -13.85
N ILE A 14 -14.73 3.51 -13.30
CA ILE A 14 -13.33 3.94 -13.23
C ILE A 14 -12.42 2.85 -13.80
N GLY A 15 -11.46 3.26 -14.64
CA GLY A 15 -10.32 2.49 -15.08
C GLY A 15 -9.03 3.23 -14.80
N PHE A 16 -7.91 2.51 -14.71
CA PHE A 16 -6.58 3.08 -14.45
C PHE A 16 -5.59 2.76 -15.54
N GLU A 17 -4.71 3.71 -15.79
CA GLU A 17 -3.43 3.53 -16.45
C GLU A 17 -2.34 3.86 -15.42
N THR A 18 -1.44 2.91 -15.16
CA THR A 18 -0.40 3.08 -14.15
C THR A 18 0.97 2.89 -14.79
N HIS A 19 1.83 3.88 -14.63
CA HIS A 19 3.22 3.85 -15.07
C HIS A 19 4.13 3.54 -13.90
N ALA A 20 4.81 2.41 -13.96
CA ALA A 20 5.81 2.00 -12.97
C ALA A 20 7.20 2.06 -13.60
N GLN A 21 8.08 2.93 -13.08
CA GLN A 21 9.49 2.93 -13.47
C GLN A 21 10.16 1.68 -12.90
N LEU A 22 10.83 0.95 -13.77
CA LEU A 22 11.46 -0.31 -13.39
C LEU A 22 12.79 -0.09 -12.67
N ALA A 23 13.01 -0.86 -11.62
CA ALA A 23 14.20 -0.79 -10.77
C ALA A 23 15.42 -1.45 -11.42
N THR A 24 15.75 -1.06 -12.65
CA THR A 24 16.96 -1.48 -13.37
C THR A 24 18.09 -0.48 -13.13
N ARG A 25 19.32 -0.92 -13.19
CA ARG A 25 20.49 -0.03 -13.03
C ARG A 25 20.80 0.79 -14.27
N SER A 26 20.35 0.36 -15.43
CA SER A 26 20.51 1.06 -16.71
C SER A 26 19.19 1.19 -17.43
N LYS A 27 19.12 2.09 -18.37
CA LYS A 27 17.93 2.41 -19.17
C LYS A 27 17.50 1.25 -20.05
N ILE A 28 16.29 1.34 -20.61
CA ILE A 28 15.69 0.23 -21.36
C ILE A 28 16.44 -0.09 -22.66
N PHE A 29 16.99 0.93 -23.33
CA PHE A 29 17.64 0.77 -24.64
C PHE A 29 19.05 1.32 -24.67
N SER A 30 19.60 1.80 -23.56
CA SER A 30 20.92 2.37 -23.43
C SER A 30 21.62 1.95 -22.14
N ARG A 31 22.92 2.25 -22.03
CA ARG A 31 23.72 1.93 -20.84
C ARG A 31 23.73 3.06 -19.79
N ALA A 32 23.05 4.18 -20.05
CA ALA A 32 22.99 5.27 -19.09
C ALA A 32 22.31 4.82 -17.79
N SER A 33 22.72 5.43 -16.68
CA SER A 33 22.20 5.12 -15.35
C SER A 33 20.75 5.57 -15.20
N THR A 34 19.99 4.85 -14.37
CA THR A 34 18.62 5.20 -13.96
C THR A 34 18.56 5.80 -12.56
N ALA A 35 19.71 6.06 -11.91
CA ALA A 35 19.74 6.59 -10.55
C ALA A 35 19.08 7.97 -10.49
N PHE A 36 18.25 8.19 -9.46
CA PHE A 36 17.56 9.46 -9.24
C PHE A 36 18.50 10.51 -8.62
N GLY A 37 18.27 11.79 -8.93
CA GLY A 37 18.92 12.93 -8.26
C GLY A 37 20.29 13.32 -8.79
N ALA A 38 20.73 12.79 -9.94
CA ALA A 38 21.95 13.25 -10.58
C ALA A 38 21.77 14.64 -11.22
N GLU A 39 22.90 15.35 -11.40
CA GLU A 39 22.92 16.63 -12.12
C GLU A 39 22.28 16.50 -13.50
N PRO A 40 21.49 17.49 -13.96
CA PRO A 40 20.80 17.45 -15.24
C PRO A 40 21.70 17.05 -16.41
N ASN A 41 21.20 16.18 -17.28
CA ASN A 41 21.86 15.71 -18.50
C ASN A 41 23.20 14.97 -18.30
N THR A 42 23.46 14.45 -17.11
CA THR A 42 24.68 13.65 -16.82
C THR A 42 24.45 12.14 -17.00
N GLN A 43 23.20 11.72 -17.10
CA GLN A 43 22.80 10.33 -17.30
C GLN A 43 22.00 10.16 -18.61
N ALA A 44 22.56 10.63 -19.70
CA ALA A 44 22.02 10.50 -21.03
C ALA A 44 23.15 10.15 -22.02
N CYS A 45 22.99 9.03 -22.72
CA CYS A 45 23.96 8.62 -23.74
C CYS A 45 23.44 8.96 -25.16
N ALA A 46 24.25 8.66 -26.16
CA ALA A 46 23.93 8.99 -27.57
C ALA A 46 22.56 8.47 -28.03
N VAL A 47 22.11 7.30 -27.55
CA VAL A 47 20.78 6.76 -27.86
C VAL A 47 19.69 7.63 -27.26
N ASP A 48 19.84 8.04 -25.99
CA ASP A 48 18.86 8.87 -25.28
C ASP A 48 18.76 10.29 -25.89
N LEU A 49 19.86 10.77 -26.48
CA LEU A 49 19.98 12.06 -27.16
C LEU A 49 19.51 12.02 -28.62
N ALA A 50 19.13 10.87 -29.12
CA ALA A 50 18.77 10.65 -30.52
C ALA A 50 19.86 11.04 -31.52
N LEU A 51 21.13 10.80 -31.20
CA LEU A 51 22.23 11.12 -32.12
C LEU A 51 22.18 10.22 -33.35
N PRO A 52 22.55 10.75 -34.55
CA PRO A 52 22.55 9.96 -35.76
C PRO A 52 23.43 8.71 -35.69
N GLY A 53 22.91 7.59 -36.22
CA GLY A 53 23.64 6.32 -36.27
C GLY A 53 23.59 5.48 -35.00
N THR A 54 22.91 5.90 -33.94
CA THR A 54 22.73 5.12 -32.71
C THR A 54 21.57 4.15 -32.85
N LEU A 55 21.73 2.95 -32.26
CA LEU A 55 20.70 1.90 -32.26
C LEU A 55 20.35 1.50 -30.83
N PRO A 56 19.04 1.28 -30.55
CA PRO A 56 18.60 0.80 -29.24
C PRO A 56 19.02 -0.65 -29.02
N VAL A 57 19.34 -1.00 -27.77
CA VAL A 57 19.62 -2.38 -27.35
C VAL A 57 18.78 -2.70 -26.12
N MET A 58 17.93 -3.73 -26.24
CA MET A 58 16.99 -4.10 -25.17
C MET A 58 17.67 -4.52 -23.88
N ASN A 59 17.26 -3.94 -22.77
CA ASN A 59 17.71 -4.31 -21.44
C ASN A 59 16.96 -5.57 -20.96
N ARG A 60 17.72 -6.66 -20.78
CA ARG A 60 17.19 -7.93 -20.29
C ARG A 60 16.46 -7.80 -18.95
N ALA A 61 17.00 -7.03 -18.01
CA ALA A 61 16.40 -6.84 -16.70
C ALA A 61 15.01 -6.18 -16.74
N ALA A 62 14.77 -5.30 -17.72
CA ALA A 62 13.44 -4.69 -17.91
C ALA A 62 12.41 -5.74 -18.35
N VAL A 63 12.79 -6.68 -19.23
CA VAL A 63 11.93 -7.80 -19.62
C VAL A 63 11.65 -8.71 -18.43
N GLU A 64 12.64 -9.01 -17.62
CA GLU A 64 12.49 -9.84 -16.40
C GLU A 64 11.54 -9.19 -15.39
N CYS A 65 11.55 -7.86 -15.25
CA CYS A 65 10.56 -7.13 -14.45
C CYS A 65 9.13 -7.32 -15.00
N ALA A 66 8.96 -7.27 -16.32
CA ALA A 66 7.66 -7.48 -16.94
C ALA A 66 7.16 -8.94 -16.75
N ILE A 67 8.05 -9.92 -16.88
CA ILE A 67 7.72 -11.33 -16.61
C ILE A 67 7.27 -11.49 -15.15
N LYS A 68 8.01 -10.94 -14.20
CA LYS A 68 7.65 -11.00 -12.77
C LYS A 68 6.29 -10.37 -12.49
N LEU A 69 5.97 -9.22 -13.12
CA LEU A 69 4.64 -8.63 -12.99
C LEU A 69 3.56 -9.56 -13.53
N GLY A 70 3.74 -10.12 -14.73
CA GLY A 70 2.79 -11.06 -15.30
C GLY A 70 2.56 -12.30 -14.43
N LEU A 71 3.62 -12.85 -13.85
CA LEU A 71 3.53 -13.96 -12.90
C LEU A 71 2.76 -13.58 -11.63
N ALA A 72 3.00 -12.38 -11.09
CA ALA A 72 2.33 -11.91 -9.88
C ALA A 72 0.82 -11.68 -10.08
N LEU A 73 0.40 -11.28 -11.27
CA LEU A 73 -0.98 -10.92 -11.60
C LEU A 73 -1.75 -12.04 -12.32
N GLY A 74 -1.14 -13.20 -12.50
CA GLY A 74 -1.77 -14.33 -13.23
C GLY A 74 -2.05 -14.02 -14.71
N SER A 75 -1.23 -13.16 -15.30
CA SER A 75 -1.34 -12.75 -16.69
C SER A 75 -0.74 -13.78 -17.65
N HIS A 76 -1.16 -13.71 -18.91
CA HIS A 76 -0.46 -14.38 -19.99
C HIS A 76 0.78 -13.59 -20.38
N ILE A 77 1.94 -14.26 -20.43
CA ILE A 77 3.18 -13.66 -20.93
C ILE A 77 3.32 -14.05 -22.39
N ALA A 78 3.34 -13.06 -23.29
CA ALA A 78 3.44 -13.31 -24.71
C ALA A 78 4.78 -13.99 -25.07
N PRO A 79 4.78 -15.13 -25.79
CA PRO A 79 6.03 -15.79 -26.19
C PRO A 79 6.82 -14.98 -27.22
N MET A 80 6.15 -14.07 -27.93
CA MET A 80 6.74 -13.08 -28.81
C MET A 80 6.04 -11.74 -28.59
N SER A 81 6.80 -10.67 -28.50
CA SER A 81 6.33 -9.31 -28.36
C SER A 81 7.05 -8.38 -29.33
N ILE A 82 6.41 -7.29 -29.72
CA ILE A 82 6.95 -6.36 -30.70
C ILE A 82 6.98 -4.96 -30.10
N PHE A 83 8.11 -4.26 -30.23
CA PHE A 83 8.21 -2.84 -29.94
C PHE A 83 7.72 -2.02 -31.12
N ALA A 84 6.99 -0.97 -30.80
CA ALA A 84 6.44 -0.03 -31.77
C ALA A 84 6.88 1.40 -31.44
N ARG A 85 6.92 2.24 -32.45
CA ARG A 85 7.14 3.67 -32.30
C ARG A 85 5.82 4.38 -32.13
N LYS A 86 5.66 5.11 -31.01
CA LYS A 86 4.58 6.03 -30.73
C LYS A 86 5.06 7.43 -31.09
N ASN A 87 4.61 7.98 -32.21
CA ASN A 87 5.14 9.22 -32.75
C ASN A 87 4.44 10.43 -32.16
N TYR A 88 5.19 11.28 -31.49
CA TYR A 88 4.77 12.59 -31.00
C TYR A 88 5.99 13.47 -30.72
N PHE A 89 5.80 14.79 -30.69
CA PHE A 89 6.90 15.75 -30.59
C PHE A 89 6.81 16.55 -29.31
N TYR A 90 7.84 16.38 -28.46
CA TYR A 90 8.08 17.21 -27.30
C TYR A 90 9.56 17.48 -27.16
N PRO A 91 9.97 18.64 -26.59
CA PRO A 91 11.40 18.96 -26.41
C PRO A 91 12.16 17.94 -25.57
N ASP A 92 11.50 17.29 -24.62
CA ASP A 92 12.05 16.24 -23.74
C ASP A 92 12.00 14.83 -24.34
N LEU A 93 11.59 14.71 -25.59
CA LEU A 93 11.58 13.48 -26.39
C LEU A 93 12.37 13.69 -27.69
N PRO A 94 13.73 13.68 -27.64
CA PRO A 94 14.57 14.09 -28.78
C PRO A 94 14.37 13.28 -30.05
N LYS A 95 14.01 12.00 -29.92
CA LYS A 95 13.77 11.11 -31.09
C LYS A 95 12.52 11.49 -31.89
N GLY A 96 11.58 12.24 -31.31
CA GLY A 96 10.28 12.49 -31.91
C GLY A 96 9.34 11.29 -31.87
N TYR A 97 9.73 10.22 -31.18
CA TYR A 97 8.89 9.06 -30.88
C TYR A 97 9.31 8.42 -29.56
N GLN A 98 8.37 7.76 -28.93
CA GLN A 98 8.59 6.89 -27.77
C GLN A 98 8.57 5.44 -28.26
N ILE A 99 9.57 4.65 -27.86
CA ILE A 99 9.53 3.20 -28.07
C ILE A 99 8.59 2.61 -27.02
N SER A 100 7.57 1.91 -27.48
CA SER A 100 6.50 1.33 -26.70
C SER A 100 6.07 -0.01 -27.28
N GLN A 101 4.95 -0.57 -26.86
CA GLN A 101 4.35 -1.76 -27.45
C GLN A 101 2.86 -1.46 -27.74
N TYR A 102 2.36 -1.89 -28.87
CA TYR A 102 0.98 -1.61 -29.26
C TYR A 102 0.17 -2.88 -29.53
N GLU A 103 0.51 -3.63 -30.59
CA GLU A 103 -0.29 -4.79 -31.01
C GLU A 103 -0.08 -6.01 -30.10
N ILE A 104 1.16 -6.29 -29.72
CA ILE A 104 1.53 -7.46 -28.93
C ILE A 104 2.30 -7.03 -27.68
N PRO A 105 1.59 -6.60 -26.62
CA PRO A 105 2.22 -6.29 -25.33
C PRO A 105 2.77 -7.57 -24.69
N VAL A 106 3.82 -7.41 -23.89
CA VAL A 106 4.49 -8.52 -23.22
C VAL A 106 3.61 -9.21 -22.20
N VAL A 107 2.73 -8.47 -21.53
CA VAL A 107 1.81 -8.97 -20.48
C VAL A 107 0.37 -8.73 -20.91
N GLN A 108 -0.44 -9.76 -20.89
CA GLN A 108 -1.83 -9.73 -21.38
C GLN A 108 -2.78 -10.30 -20.34
N GLY A 109 -3.86 -9.57 -20.06
CA GLY A 109 -4.85 -9.98 -19.08
C GLY A 109 -4.28 -10.05 -17.65
N GLY A 110 -4.88 -10.87 -16.83
CA GLY A 110 -4.60 -10.97 -15.40
C GLY A 110 -5.56 -10.14 -14.56
N GLU A 111 -5.35 -10.15 -13.26
CA GLU A 111 -6.22 -9.46 -12.31
C GLU A 111 -5.49 -8.98 -11.07
N VAL A 112 -6.04 -7.94 -10.43
CA VAL A 112 -5.63 -7.49 -9.11
C VAL A 112 -6.81 -7.65 -8.16
N ALA A 113 -6.63 -8.42 -7.10
CA ALA A 113 -7.61 -8.54 -6.03
C ALA A 113 -7.19 -7.72 -4.81
N PHE A 114 -8.14 -7.00 -4.22
CA PHE A 114 -7.93 -6.12 -3.08
C PHE A 114 -9.17 -6.10 -2.19
N TYR A 115 -9.08 -5.42 -1.03
CA TYR A 115 -10.19 -5.28 -0.09
C TYR A 115 -10.61 -3.82 0.05
N VAL A 116 -11.94 -3.62 0.17
CA VAL A 116 -12.55 -2.36 0.59
C VAL A 116 -13.36 -2.68 1.84
N GLY A 117 -12.88 -2.28 3.00
CA GLY A 117 -13.37 -2.85 4.27
C GLY A 117 -13.17 -4.37 4.27
N ASP A 118 -14.24 -5.11 4.56
CA ASP A 118 -14.23 -6.58 4.55
C ASP A 118 -14.60 -7.18 3.17
N ALA A 119 -14.96 -6.35 2.20
CA ALA A 119 -15.38 -6.81 0.89
C ALA A 119 -14.20 -7.01 -0.05
N LYS A 120 -14.01 -8.24 -0.53
CA LYS A 120 -13.04 -8.56 -1.57
C LYS A 120 -13.54 -8.09 -2.93
N LYS A 121 -12.68 -7.36 -3.65
CA LYS A 121 -12.91 -6.87 -4.99
C LYS A 121 -11.81 -7.36 -5.92
N THR A 122 -12.11 -7.40 -7.22
CA THR A 122 -11.16 -7.79 -8.26
C THR A 122 -11.32 -6.85 -9.43
N VAL A 123 -10.19 -6.39 -9.97
CA VAL A 123 -10.11 -5.61 -11.21
C VAL A 123 -9.32 -6.41 -12.24
N ARG A 124 -9.90 -6.58 -13.41
CA ARG A 124 -9.25 -7.23 -14.55
C ARG A 124 -8.25 -6.28 -15.20
N LEU A 125 -7.17 -6.83 -15.71
CA LEU A 125 -6.19 -6.11 -16.51
C LEU A 125 -6.44 -6.33 -18.00
N VAL A 126 -6.25 -5.30 -18.78
CA VAL A 126 -6.17 -5.39 -20.24
C VAL A 126 -4.80 -5.89 -20.63
N ARG A 127 -3.75 -5.18 -20.16
CA ARG A 127 -2.36 -5.46 -20.50
C ARG A 127 -1.40 -4.76 -19.55
N ALA A 128 -0.15 -5.14 -19.62
CA ALA A 128 0.98 -4.32 -19.24
C ALA A 128 2.03 -4.39 -20.36
N HIS A 129 2.56 -3.24 -20.75
CA HIS A 129 3.54 -3.17 -21.83
C HIS A 129 4.77 -2.39 -21.44
N LEU A 130 5.89 -2.76 -22.05
CA LEU A 130 7.18 -2.11 -21.87
C LEU A 130 7.26 -0.86 -22.74
N GLU A 131 7.78 0.21 -22.16
CA GLU A 131 8.06 1.45 -22.87
C GLU A 131 9.21 2.22 -22.21
N GLU A 132 9.65 3.29 -22.82
CA GLU A 132 10.63 4.21 -22.27
C GLU A 132 9.96 5.47 -21.72
N ASP A 133 10.51 6.04 -20.64
CA ASP A 133 10.08 7.34 -20.14
C ASP A 133 10.65 8.49 -21.00
N ALA A 134 9.94 9.61 -21.02
CA ALA A 134 10.44 10.86 -21.59
C ALA A 134 11.38 11.59 -20.59
N GLY A 135 12.10 12.59 -21.07
CA GLY A 135 12.85 13.50 -20.20
C GLY A 135 11.94 14.41 -19.37
N LYS A 136 12.49 15.46 -18.82
CA LYS A 136 11.76 16.49 -18.07
C LYS A 136 11.92 17.84 -18.73
N SER A 137 10.82 18.59 -18.84
CA SER A 137 10.81 20.00 -19.21
C SER A 137 10.75 20.84 -17.92
N LEU A 138 11.66 21.76 -17.73
CA LEU A 138 11.79 22.64 -16.56
C LEU A 138 11.33 24.04 -16.98
N HIS A 139 10.13 24.43 -16.55
CA HIS A 139 9.51 25.70 -16.96
C HIS A 139 9.73 26.84 -15.95
N GLU A 140 9.85 26.49 -14.65
CA GLU A 140 9.86 27.48 -13.57
C GLU A 140 11.25 28.10 -13.33
N GLU A 141 12.30 27.41 -13.72
CA GLU A 141 13.68 27.81 -13.46
C GLU A 141 14.24 28.81 -14.51
N PHE A 142 13.54 28.99 -15.63
CA PHE A 142 14.03 29.77 -16.77
C PHE A 142 12.97 30.77 -17.27
N HIS A 143 13.21 32.06 -17.10
CA HIS A 143 12.33 33.09 -17.61
C HIS A 143 12.30 33.12 -19.17
N GLY A 144 11.13 32.82 -19.74
CA GLY A 144 10.91 32.86 -21.21
C GLY A 144 11.57 31.72 -21.99
N MET A 145 12.10 30.71 -21.29
CA MET A 145 12.71 29.51 -21.86
C MET A 145 12.30 28.29 -21.06
N SER A 146 12.47 27.09 -21.63
CA SER A 146 12.32 25.82 -20.92
C SER A 146 13.65 25.11 -20.89
N GLY A 147 14.09 24.70 -19.72
CA GLY A 147 15.21 23.78 -19.57
C GLY A 147 14.78 22.36 -19.93
N ILE A 148 15.68 21.58 -20.51
CA ILE A 148 15.44 20.17 -20.81
C ILE A 148 16.45 19.32 -20.08
N ASP A 149 15.94 18.40 -19.24
CA ASP A 149 16.74 17.39 -18.55
C ASP A 149 16.41 16.01 -19.09
N LEU A 150 17.40 15.36 -19.72
CA LEU A 150 17.26 14.06 -20.36
C LEU A 150 17.69 12.88 -19.46
N ASN A 151 17.96 13.11 -18.18
CA ASN A 151 18.34 12.04 -17.25
C ASN A 151 17.26 10.96 -17.17
N ARG A 152 15.98 11.33 -17.21
CA ARG A 152 14.87 10.36 -17.18
C ARG A 152 14.58 9.73 -18.54
N ALA A 153 14.94 10.37 -19.66
CA ALA A 153 14.68 9.86 -21.00
C ALA A 153 15.28 8.47 -21.19
N GLY A 154 14.46 7.50 -21.56
CA GLY A 154 14.87 6.11 -21.73
C GLY A 154 14.84 5.27 -20.46
N THR A 155 14.38 5.79 -19.32
CA THR A 155 14.12 4.98 -18.11
C THR A 155 13.04 3.94 -18.42
N PRO A 156 13.25 2.65 -18.05
CA PRO A 156 12.28 1.61 -18.34
C PRO A 156 10.97 1.85 -17.59
N LEU A 157 9.85 1.73 -18.30
CA LEU A 157 8.49 1.78 -17.77
C LEU A 157 7.73 0.50 -18.07
N LEU A 158 6.83 0.14 -17.16
CA LEU A 158 5.65 -0.68 -17.43
C LEU A 158 4.41 0.19 -17.32
N GLU A 159 3.62 0.27 -18.39
CA GLU A 159 2.28 0.83 -18.36
C GLU A 159 1.28 -0.30 -18.16
N ILE A 160 0.55 -0.24 -17.04
CA ILE A 160 -0.40 -1.25 -16.59
C ILE A 160 -1.80 -0.68 -16.76
N VAL A 161 -2.60 -1.30 -17.64
CA VAL A 161 -3.93 -0.81 -18.03
C VAL A 161 -5.00 -1.76 -17.52
N THR A 162 -5.99 -1.22 -16.81
CA THR A 162 -7.13 -1.99 -16.29
C THR A 162 -8.34 -1.93 -17.21
N GLU A 163 -9.22 -2.92 -17.07
CA GLU A 163 -10.62 -2.77 -17.46
C GLU A 163 -11.31 -1.74 -16.55
N PRO A 164 -12.39 -1.09 -17.00
CA PRO A 164 -13.14 -0.11 -16.20
C PRO A 164 -14.08 -0.82 -15.20
N ASP A 165 -13.51 -1.62 -14.33
CA ASP A 165 -14.26 -2.48 -13.40
C ASP A 165 -14.56 -1.83 -12.05
N MET A 166 -13.88 -0.73 -11.70
CA MET A 166 -14.05 -0.05 -10.41
C MET A 166 -15.30 0.84 -10.42
N ARG A 167 -15.99 0.90 -9.27
CA ARG A 167 -17.31 1.52 -9.11
C ARG A 167 -17.39 2.57 -8.02
N SER A 168 -16.28 2.87 -7.36
CA SER A 168 -16.20 3.91 -6.34
C SER A 168 -14.77 4.46 -6.22
N THR A 169 -14.64 5.62 -5.59
CA THR A 169 -13.34 6.21 -5.26
C THR A 169 -12.55 5.32 -4.31
N GLU A 170 -13.23 4.70 -3.34
CA GLU A 170 -12.62 3.78 -2.38
C GLU A 170 -12.04 2.55 -3.09
N GLU A 171 -12.76 1.98 -4.04
CA GLU A 171 -12.25 0.87 -4.87
C GLU A 171 -11.02 1.30 -5.67
N ALA A 172 -11.05 2.49 -6.27
CA ALA A 172 -9.95 3.03 -7.06
C ALA A 172 -8.66 3.22 -6.23
N VAL A 173 -8.78 3.82 -5.05
CA VAL A 173 -7.64 4.04 -4.15
C VAL A 173 -7.12 2.71 -3.58
N ALA A 174 -8.01 1.79 -3.21
CA ALA A 174 -7.63 0.47 -2.72
C ALA A 174 -6.90 -0.36 -3.79
N TYR A 175 -7.37 -0.32 -5.04
CA TYR A 175 -6.68 -0.91 -6.19
C TYR A 175 -5.27 -0.33 -6.37
N ALA A 176 -5.15 0.98 -6.39
CA ALA A 176 -3.86 1.64 -6.60
C ALA A 176 -2.85 1.31 -5.50
N LYS A 177 -3.30 1.24 -4.25
CA LYS A 177 -2.49 0.80 -3.10
C LYS A 177 -2.06 -0.66 -3.22
N GLU A 178 -2.97 -1.53 -3.68
CA GLU A 178 -2.64 -2.95 -3.86
C GLU A 178 -1.63 -3.16 -4.99
N LEU A 179 -1.81 -2.49 -6.13
CA LEU A 179 -0.83 -2.56 -7.22
C LEU A 179 0.53 -1.99 -6.81
N HIS A 180 0.54 -0.86 -6.10
CA HIS A 180 1.76 -0.28 -5.53
C HIS A 180 2.47 -1.28 -4.60
N LYS A 181 1.72 -1.94 -3.72
CA LYS A 181 2.24 -3.00 -2.86
C LYS A 181 2.86 -4.15 -3.66
N ILE A 182 2.19 -4.62 -4.71
CA ILE A 182 2.68 -5.73 -5.54
C ILE A 182 3.99 -5.36 -6.23
N VAL A 183 4.06 -4.22 -6.92
CA VAL A 183 5.26 -3.84 -7.68
C VAL A 183 6.48 -3.58 -6.78
N THR A 184 6.27 -3.07 -5.59
CA THR A 184 7.33 -2.90 -4.58
C THR A 184 7.72 -4.24 -3.94
N TRP A 185 6.76 -5.10 -3.65
CA TRP A 185 6.98 -6.42 -3.05
C TRP A 185 7.83 -7.33 -3.93
N ILE A 186 7.53 -7.39 -5.22
CA ILE A 186 8.30 -8.22 -6.17
C ILE A 186 9.60 -7.53 -6.62
N GLY A 187 9.87 -6.31 -6.16
CA GLY A 187 11.14 -5.62 -6.37
C GLY A 187 11.33 -5.06 -7.78
N ILE A 188 10.27 -4.83 -8.55
CA ILE A 188 10.36 -4.28 -9.91
C ILE A 188 10.29 -2.75 -9.97
N CYS A 189 9.79 -2.10 -8.91
CA CYS A 189 9.63 -0.65 -8.80
C CYS A 189 9.85 -0.24 -7.35
N ASP A 190 10.45 0.94 -7.11
CA ASP A 190 10.61 1.47 -5.74
C ASP A 190 9.33 2.08 -5.17
N GLY A 191 8.35 2.37 -6.03
CA GLY A 191 7.05 2.90 -5.64
C GLY A 191 7.06 4.35 -5.18
N ASN A 192 8.16 5.10 -5.38
CA ASN A 192 8.23 6.48 -4.94
C ASN A 192 7.37 7.40 -5.84
N MET A 193 6.18 7.72 -5.36
CA MET A 193 5.23 8.56 -6.11
C MET A 193 5.72 10.00 -6.23
N GLN A 194 6.47 10.53 -5.28
CA GLN A 194 6.98 11.90 -5.29
C GLN A 194 8.10 12.07 -6.35
N GLU A 195 8.93 11.06 -6.52
CA GLU A 195 9.96 11.02 -7.56
C GLU A 195 9.40 10.66 -8.95
N GLY A 196 8.12 10.25 -9.00
CA GLY A 196 7.45 9.83 -10.23
C GLY A 196 7.75 8.41 -10.66
N SER A 197 8.25 7.56 -9.76
CA SER A 197 8.48 6.14 -10.06
C SER A 197 7.19 5.33 -10.18
N PHE A 198 6.10 5.82 -9.58
CA PHE A 198 4.78 5.23 -9.65
C PHE A 198 3.75 6.34 -9.90
N ARG A 199 3.16 6.37 -11.08
CA ARG A 199 2.21 7.39 -11.53
C ARG A 199 0.92 6.72 -11.97
N CYS A 200 -0.22 7.30 -11.55
CA CYS A 200 -1.53 6.81 -11.94
C CYS A 200 -2.29 7.87 -12.72
N ASP A 201 -2.93 7.44 -13.78
CA ASP A 201 -3.91 8.22 -14.54
C ASP A 201 -5.27 7.52 -14.38
N ALA A 202 -6.28 8.26 -13.92
CA ALA A 202 -7.61 7.73 -13.68
C ALA A 202 -8.58 8.14 -14.79
N ASN A 203 -9.19 7.16 -15.42
CA ASN A 203 -10.28 7.37 -16.37
C ASN A 203 -11.61 7.26 -15.64
N VAL A 204 -12.35 8.36 -15.54
CA VAL A 204 -13.60 8.46 -14.77
C VAL A 204 -14.76 8.78 -15.69
N SER A 205 -15.84 8.03 -15.57
CA SER A 205 -17.15 8.32 -16.19
C SER A 205 -18.29 7.97 -15.25
N VAL A 206 -19.48 8.51 -15.53
CA VAL A 206 -20.70 8.21 -14.82
C VAL A 206 -21.82 7.86 -15.80
N ARG A 207 -22.74 7.00 -15.39
CA ARG A 207 -23.92 6.62 -16.20
C ARG A 207 -25.14 6.31 -15.33
N LYS A 208 -26.33 6.39 -15.89
CA LYS A 208 -27.50 5.79 -15.25
C LYS A 208 -27.40 4.25 -15.35
N PRO A 209 -27.85 3.51 -14.34
CA PRO A 209 -27.81 2.05 -14.36
C PRO A 209 -28.45 1.47 -15.63
N GLY A 210 -27.77 0.49 -16.23
CA GLY A 210 -28.25 -0.17 -17.46
C GLY A 210 -27.99 0.60 -18.77
N GLN A 211 -27.49 1.81 -18.71
CA GLN A 211 -27.11 2.57 -19.90
C GLN A 211 -25.68 2.21 -20.35
N PRO A 212 -25.32 2.47 -21.62
CA PRO A 212 -23.93 2.39 -22.10
C PRO A 212 -22.97 3.21 -21.22
N LEU A 213 -21.68 2.93 -21.33
CA LEU A 213 -20.65 3.72 -20.63
C LEU A 213 -20.76 5.20 -21.00
N GLY A 214 -20.66 6.06 -19.99
CA GLY A 214 -20.60 7.50 -20.19
C GLY A 214 -19.29 7.96 -20.81
N THR A 215 -19.22 9.25 -21.16
CA THR A 215 -18.00 9.86 -21.68
C THR A 215 -16.96 9.97 -20.57
N ARG A 216 -15.79 9.37 -20.78
CA ARG A 216 -14.70 9.39 -19.80
C ARG A 216 -13.91 10.68 -19.86
N ARG A 217 -13.39 11.10 -18.70
CA ARG A 217 -12.33 12.09 -18.58
C ARG A 217 -11.14 11.45 -17.89
N GLU A 218 -9.94 11.75 -18.38
CA GLU A 218 -8.68 11.22 -17.89
C GLU A 218 -8.03 12.22 -16.95
N ILE A 219 -7.84 11.84 -15.69
CA ILE A 219 -7.16 12.67 -14.70
C ILE A 219 -5.70 12.24 -14.64
N LYS A 220 -4.79 13.17 -14.96
CA LYS A 220 -3.34 12.91 -14.97
C LYS A 220 -2.64 13.38 -13.72
N ASN A 221 -1.43 12.86 -13.52
CA ASN A 221 -0.48 13.27 -12.47
C ASN A 221 -0.99 13.09 -11.04
N LEU A 222 -1.62 11.98 -10.77
CA LEU A 222 -2.02 11.62 -9.42
C LEU A 222 -0.82 11.01 -8.68
N ASN A 223 -0.06 11.84 -8.00
CA ASN A 223 1.21 11.51 -7.34
C ASN A 223 1.09 11.25 -5.83
N SER A 224 -0.14 11.14 -5.31
CA SER A 224 -0.42 10.64 -3.97
C SER A 224 -1.80 10.00 -3.91
N PHE A 225 -1.99 9.05 -3.02
CA PHE A 225 -3.30 8.40 -2.82
C PHE A 225 -4.36 9.38 -2.33
N LYS A 226 -3.96 10.39 -1.55
CA LYS A 226 -4.85 11.46 -1.10
C LYS A 226 -5.33 12.32 -2.27
N PHE A 227 -4.43 12.75 -3.14
CA PHE A 227 -4.80 13.54 -4.32
C PHE A 227 -5.61 12.72 -5.31
N MET A 228 -5.32 11.45 -5.45
CA MET A 228 -6.13 10.51 -6.24
C MET A 228 -7.58 10.48 -5.75
N GLN A 229 -7.80 10.31 -4.46
CA GLN A 229 -9.12 10.32 -3.87
C GLN A 229 -9.84 11.65 -4.12
N GLN A 230 -9.20 12.77 -3.82
CA GLN A 230 -9.79 14.10 -3.99
C GLN A 230 -10.15 14.40 -5.45
N ALA A 231 -9.26 14.07 -6.38
CA ALA A 231 -9.46 14.31 -7.80
C ALA A 231 -10.61 13.47 -8.38
N ILE A 232 -10.68 12.20 -8.02
CA ILE A 232 -11.76 11.30 -8.47
C ILE A 232 -13.10 11.75 -7.88
N ASP A 233 -13.15 12.09 -6.59
CA ASP A 233 -14.38 12.58 -5.94
C ASP A 233 -14.87 13.89 -6.57
N TYR A 234 -13.95 14.79 -6.89
CA TYR A 234 -14.29 16.03 -7.59
C TYR A 234 -14.87 15.75 -8.98
N GLU A 235 -14.19 14.91 -9.77
CA GLU A 235 -14.59 14.62 -11.15
C GLU A 235 -15.95 13.92 -11.22
N ILE A 236 -16.22 12.98 -10.28
CA ILE A 236 -17.52 12.32 -10.19
C ILE A 236 -18.64 13.34 -9.95
N ARG A 237 -18.47 14.22 -8.97
CA ARG A 237 -19.46 15.26 -8.64
C ARG A 237 -19.66 16.20 -9.80
N TRP A 238 -18.59 16.70 -10.39
CA TRP A 238 -18.63 17.61 -11.51
C TRP A 238 -19.38 17.00 -12.73
N GLN A 239 -19.10 15.74 -13.08
CA GLN A 239 -19.78 15.06 -14.17
C GLN A 239 -21.27 14.89 -13.91
N ILE A 240 -21.65 14.52 -12.70
CA ILE A 240 -23.06 14.37 -12.31
C ILE A 240 -23.77 15.73 -12.39
N GLU A 241 -23.19 16.79 -11.84
CA GLU A 241 -23.75 18.15 -11.91
C GLU A 241 -23.96 18.62 -13.36
N GLN A 242 -22.95 18.43 -14.22
CA GLN A 242 -23.08 18.75 -15.64
C GLN A 242 -24.25 18.03 -16.33
N LEU A 243 -24.40 16.72 -16.05
CA LEU A 243 -25.47 15.93 -16.65
C LEU A 243 -26.85 16.31 -16.09
N GLU A 244 -26.96 16.62 -14.81
CA GLU A 244 -28.21 17.08 -14.18
C GLU A 244 -28.63 18.47 -14.69
N ASP A 245 -27.65 19.33 -15.04
CA ASP A 245 -27.88 20.64 -15.67
C ASP A 245 -28.15 20.53 -17.19
N GLY A 246 -28.17 19.31 -17.73
CA GLY A 246 -28.48 19.05 -19.14
C GLY A 246 -27.30 19.25 -20.10
N HIS A 247 -26.08 19.37 -19.55
CA HIS A 247 -24.85 19.50 -20.35
C HIS A 247 -24.27 18.13 -20.69
N ALA A 248 -23.75 18.00 -21.92
CA ALA A 248 -23.00 16.79 -22.31
C ALA A 248 -21.57 16.84 -21.77
N ILE A 249 -21.06 15.69 -21.30
CA ILE A 249 -19.66 15.56 -20.94
C ILE A 249 -18.81 15.47 -22.19
N GLN A 250 -17.79 16.34 -22.28
CA GLN A 250 -16.77 16.27 -23.33
C GLN A 250 -15.59 15.43 -22.86
N GLN A 251 -15.10 14.55 -23.72
CA GLN A 251 -13.88 13.80 -23.44
C GLN A 251 -12.70 14.77 -23.37
N ALA A 252 -11.97 14.71 -22.25
CA ALA A 252 -10.84 15.60 -22.01
C ALA A 252 -9.78 14.91 -21.15
N THR A 253 -8.56 15.39 -21.26
CA THR A 253 -7.51 15.17 -20.28
C THR A 253 -7.50 16.33 -19.30
N VAL A 254 -7.53 16.03 -18.01
CA VAL A 254 -7.60 17.03 -16.93
C VAL A 254 -6.43 16.86 -15.95
N LEU A 255 -6.03 17.98 -15.35
CA LEU A 255 -5.09 17.99 -14.23
C LEU A 255 -5.82 18.31 -12.93
N PHE A 256 -5.43 17.64 -11.88
CA PHE A 256 -5.87 17.99 -10.52
C PHE A 256 -4.98 19.09 -9.94
N ASP A 257 -5.60 20.13 -9.42
CA ASP A 257 -4.94 21.22 -8.67
C ASP A 257 -5.14 21.02 -7.18
N PRO A 258 -4.09 20.61 -6.43
CA PRO A 258 -4.21 20.37 -4.99
C PRO A 258 -4.53 21.64 -4.17
N ALA A 259 -4.21 22.82 -4.70
CA ALA A 259 -4.45 24.08 -3.98
C ALA A 259 -5.92 24.48 -4.02
N THR A 260 -6.61 24.25 -5.13
CA THR A 260 -8.05 24.52 -5.28
C THR A 260 -8.93 23.30 -5.00
N GLY A 261 -8.36 22.10 -5.09
CA GLY A 261 -9.10 20.84 -5.00
C GLY A 261 -9.95 20.52 -6.24
N GLU A 262 -9.66 21.14 -7.38
CA GLU A 262 -10.43 21.05 -8.61
C GLU A 262 -9.63 20.37 -9.73
N THR A 263 -10.33 19.83 -10.72
CA THR A 263 -9.73 19.40 -11.99
C THR A 263 -9.90 20.47 -13.06
N ARG A 264 -8.89 20.65 -13.92
CA ARG A 264 -8.92 21.59 -15.05
C ARG A 264 -8.55 20.90 -16.35
N ALA A 265 -9.35 21.12 -17.39
CA ALA A 265 -9.06 20.57 -18.71
C ALA A 265 -7.74 21.13 -19.27
N MET A 266 -6.86 20.24 -19.72
CA MET A 266 -5.63 20.60 -20.43
C MET A 266 -5.85 20.65 -21.93
N ARG A 267 -6.56 19.64 -22.47
CA ARG A 267 -6.88 19.51 -23.89
C ARG A 267 -8.16 18.74 -24.06
N THR A 268 -8.87 19.04 -25.17
CA THR A 268 -10.06 18.32 -25.57
C THR A 268 -9.71 17.21 -26.57
N LYS A 269 -10.69 16.36 -26.91
CA LYS A 269 -10.53 15.26 -27.89
C LYS A 269 -10.13 15.73 -29.29
N GLU A 270 -10.49 16.95 -29.67
CA GLU A 270 -10.12 17.53 -30.99
C GLU A 270 -8.60 17.67 -31.16
N ASP A 271 -7.86 17.74 -30.03
CA ASP A 271 -6.41 17.79 -29.96
C ASP A 271 -5.76 16.40 -29.83
N ALA A 272 -6.53 15.30 -29.90
CA ALA A 272 -6.00 13.96 -29.75
C ALA A 272 -5.03 13.62 -30.87
N ALA A 273 -3.76 13.36 -30.52
CA ALA A 273 -2.73 13.04 -31.48
C ALA A 273 -2.97 11.65 -32.10
N ASP A 274 -2.92 11.58 -33.43
CA ASP A 274 -2.74 10.31 -34.13
C ASP A 274 -1.26 9.91 -34.03
N TYR A 275 -0.96 8.94 -33.17
CA TYR A 275 0.42 8.51 -32.92
C TYR A 275 1.05 7.69 -34.03
N ARG A 276 0.30 7.26 -35.02
CA ARG A 276 0.79 6.52 -36.20
C ARG A 276 1.74 5.41 -35.84
N TYR A 277 1.31 4.53 -34.94
CA TYR A 277 2.11 3.40 -34.51
C TYR A 277 2.59 2.53 -35.66
N PHE A 278 3.84 2.13 -35.64
CA PHE A 278 4.41 1.10 -36.49
C PHE A 278 5.52 0.35 -35.77
N PRO A 279 5.80 -0.91 -36.12
CA PRO A 279 6.90 -1.67 -35.52
C PRO A 279 8.24 -0.95 -35.64
N ASP A 280 9.00 -0.90 -34.54
CA ASP A 280 10.31 -0.26 -34.56
C ASP A 280 11.29 -1.09 -35.39
N PRO A 281 11.85 -0.53 -36.51
CA PRO A 281 12.72 -1.29 -37.38
C PRO A 281 14.08 -1.59 -36.79
N ASP A 282 14.48 -0.89 -35.72
CA ASP A 282 15.78 -1.04 -35.05
C ASP A 282 15.76 -2.12 -33.96
N LEU A 283 14.57 -2.63 -33.59
CA LEU A 283 14.40 -3.65 -32.58
C LEU A 283 13.82 -4.93 -33.19
N PRO A 284 14.51 -6.07 -33.05
CA PRO A 284 13.92 -7.35 -33.45
C PRO A 284 12.77 -7.72 -32.51
N PRO A 285 11.86 -8.62 -32.93
CA PRO A 285 10.86 -9.17 -32.04
C PRO A 285 11.49 -9.74 -30.77
N LEU A 286 10.84 -9.49 -29.63
CA LEU A 286 11.24 -10.00 -28.34
C LEU A 286 10.65 -11.40 -28.15
N TYR A 287 11.50 -12.42 -28.07
CA TYR A 287 11.10 -13.80 -27.79
C TYR A 287 11.31 -14.12 -26.31
N ILE A 288 10.28 -14.60 -25.63
CA ILE A 288 10.31 -15.02 -24.24
C ILE A 288 9.99 -16.51 -24.18
N SER A 289 11.00 -17.31 -23.84
CA SER A 289 10.85 -18.76 -23.72
C SER A 289 10.19 -19.17 -22.40
N GLU A 290 9.54 -20.33 -22.39
CA GLU A 290 9.02 -20.95 -21.15
C GLU A 290 10.13 -21.13 -20.10
N GLN A 291 11.34 -21.51 -20.54
CA GLN A 291 12.48 -21.63 -19.64
C GLN A 291 12.79 -20.30 -18.93
N TRP A 292 12.79 -19.19 -19.66
CA TRP A 292 13.04 -17.87 -19.07
C TRP A 292 11.94 -17.48 -18.07
N ILE A 293 10.69 -17.79 -18.39
CA ILE A 293 9.56 -17.58 -17.46
C ILE A 293 9.76 -18.40 -16.18
N GLU A 294 10.13 -19.68 -16.29
CA GLU A 294 10.37 -20.56 -15.14
C GLU A 294 11.57 -20.10 -14.29
N GLU A 295 12.63 -19.63 -14.92
CA GLU A 295 13.77 -19.01 -14.23
C GLU A 295 13.31 -17.80 -13.37
N GLN A 296 12.45 -16.96 -13.92
CA GLN A 296 11.90 -15.82 -13.17
C GLN A 296 10.91 -16.28 -12.10
N ARG A 297 10.09 -17.29 -12.36
CA ARG A 297 9.18 -17.88 -11.37
C ARG A 297 9.93 -18.39 -10.15
N ALA A 298 11.05 -19.05 -10.35
CA ALA A 298 11.89 -19.55 -9.27
C ALA A 298 12.49 -18.44 -8.38
N LEU A 299 12.62 -17.22 -8.92
CA LEU A 299 13.13 -16.05 -8.20
C LEU A 299 12.02 -15.22 -7.52
N MET A 300 10.75 -15.56 -7.76
CA MET A 300 9.63 -14.81 -7.17
C MET A 300 9.57 -15.04 -5.65
N PRO A 301 9.38 -13.98 -4.86
CA PRO A 301 9.04 -14.14 -3.44
C PRO A 301 7.63 -14.71 -3.28
N GLU A 302 7.32 -15.24 -2.10
CA GLU A 302 5.93 -15.49 -1.74
C GLU A 302 5.13 -14.19 -1.87
N LEU A 303 4.06 -14.21 -2.65
CA LEU A 303 3.28 -13.01 -2.92
C LEU A 303 2.45 -12.59 -1.70
N PRO A 304 2.17 -11.30 -1.51
CA PRO A 304 1.48 -10.80 -0.32
C PRO A 304 0.12 -11.47 -0.10
N ARG A 305 -0.62 -11.77 -1.17
CA ARG A 305 -1.92 -12.45 -1.08
C ARG A 305 -1.79 -13.91 -0.62
N ALA A 306 -0.81 -14.64 -1.16
CA ALA A 306 -0.53 -16.01 -0.75
C ALA A 306 -0.05 -16.05 0.71
N MET A 307 0.81 -15.12 1.09
CA MET A 307 1.30 -14.97 2.45
C MET A 307 0.18 -14.61 3.43
N ALA A 308 -0.73 -13.71 3.06
CA ALA A 308 -1.90 -13.40 3.88
C ALA A 308 -2.80 -14.63 4.08
N ALA A 309 -3.06 -15.40 3.02
CA ALA A 309 -3.81 -16.65 3.11
C ALA A 309 -3.12 -17.67 4.03
N ARG A 310 -1.80 -17.77 3.95
CA ARG A 310 -0.99 -18.60 4.84
C ARG A 310 -1.08 -18.11 6.30
N PHE A 311 -1.04 -16.82 6.54
CA PHE A 311 -1.20 -16.26 7.90
C PHE A 311 -2.58 -16.58 8.51
N VAL A 312 -3.63 -16.57 7.68
CA VAL A 312 -4.96 -17.05 8.12
C VAL A 312 -4.92 -18.53 8.48
N ALA A 313 -4.35 -19.37 7.61
CA ALA A 313 -4.32 -20.82 7.81
C ALA A 313 -3.42 -21.24 8.98
N ASP A 314 -2.19 -20.72 9.04
CA ASP A 314 -1.17 -21.18 9.98
C ASP A 314 -1.29 -20.52 11.36
N TYR A 315 -1.71 -19.27 11.41
CA TYR A 315 -1.78 -18.47 12.64
C TYR A 315 -3.21 -18.20 13.13
N GLY A 316 -4.21 -18.60 12.36
CA GLY A 316 -5.61 -18.40 12.73
C GLY A 316 -6.01 -16.91 12.80
N LEU A 317 -5.39 -16.07 11.99
CA LEU A 317 -5.70 -14.64 11.93
C LEU A 317 -6.96 -14.38 11.12
N PRO A 318 -7.73 -13.30 11.43
CA PRO A 318 -8.71 -12.76 10.51
C PRO A 318 -8.08 -12.34 9.18
N GLU A 319 -8.82 -12.42 8.08
CA GLU A 319 -8.33 -12.02 6.75
C GLU A 319 -7.86 -10.56 6.70
N TYR A 320 -8.56 -9.66 7.39
CA TYR A 320 -8.19 -8.26 7.50
C TYR A 320 -6.83 -8.07 8.17
N ASP A 321 -6.60 -8.76 9.30
CA ASP A 321 -5.34 -8.69 10.03
C ASP A 321 -4.19 -9.23 9.18
N ALA A 322 -4.40 -10.38 8.54
CA ALA A 322 -3.41 -10.98 7.65
C ALA A 322 -3.06 -10.08 6.46
N SER A 323 -4.05 -9.43 5.86
CA SER A 323 -3.84 -8.45 4.78
C SER A 323 -3.06 -7.22 5.26
N THR A 324 -3.37 -6.72 6.45
CA THR A 324 -2.68 -5.57 7.05
C THR A 324 -1.21 -5.89 7.39
N LEU A 325 -0.94 -7.07 7.95
CA LEU A 325 0.42 -7.51 8.29
C LEU A 325 1.28 -7.87 7.06
N THR A 326 0.67 -8.02 5.90
CA THR A 326 1.35 -8.28 4.62
C THR A 326 1.36 -7.05 3.71
N GLN A 327 1.39 -5.84 4.26
CA GLN A 327 1.51 -4.60 3.49
C GLN A 327 2.91 -4.40 2.90
N SER A 328 3.93 -4.88 3.58
CA SER A 328 5.32 -4.88 3.10
C SER A 328 6.04 -6.15 3.52
N PRO A 329 7.10 -6.56 2.80
CA PRO A 329 7.92 -7.70 3.19
C PRO A 329 8.51 -7.55 4.60
N ALA A 330 8.93 -6.36 4.96
CA ALA A 330 9.51 -6.06 6.28
C ALA A 330 8.48 -6.25 7.40
N MET A 331 7.24 -5.76 7.22
CA MET A 331 6.16 -5.93 8.20
C MET A 331 5.80 -7.41 8.36
N ALA A 332 5.68 -8.15 7.27
CA ALA A 332 5.37 -9.57 7.31
C ALA A 332 6.47 -10.38 8.02
N ALA A 333 7.73 -10.10 7.70
CA ALA A 333 8.87 -10.75 8.35
C ALA A 333 8.93 -10.45 9.84
N TYR A 334 8.68 -9.20 10.23
CA TYR A 334 8.62 -8.78 11.62
C TYR A 334 7.53 -9.54 12.38
N PHE A 335 6.31 -9.59 11.84
CA PHE A 335 5.21 -10.36 12.43
C PHE A 335 5.56 -11.85 12.58
N GLU A 336 6.05 -12.50 11.52
CA GLU A 336 6.40 -13.92 11.61
C GLU A 336 7.48 -14.20 12.65
N ALA A 337 8.50 -13.34 12.74
CA ALA A 337 9.54 -13.47 13.76
C ALA A 337 8.98 -13.37 15.18
N VAL A 338 8.10 -12.38 15.42
CA VAL A 338 7.42 -12.22 16.71
C VAL A 338 6.53 -13.41 17.03
N ALA A 339 5.66 -13.80 16.10
CA ALA A 339 4.69 -14.88 16.28
C ALA A 339 5.36 -16.23 16.57
N ARG A 340 6.42 -16.56 15.84
CA ARG A 340 7.20 -17.79 16.04
C ARG A 340 7.93 -17.80 17.39
N ALA A 341 8.52 -16.67 17.78
CA ALA A 341 9.27 -16.58 19.01
C ALA A 341 8.39 -16.62 20.26
N CYS A 342 7.22 -15.99 20.25
CA CYS A 342 6.33 -15.95 21.41
C CYS A 342 5.26 -17.04 21.43
N GLY A 343 4.99 -17.73 20.31
CA GLY A 343 3.93 -18.73 20.19
C GLY A 343 2.50 -18.18 20.35
N GLN A 344 2.33 -16.85 20.22
CA GLN A 344 1.07 -16.14 20.45
C GLN A 344 0.70 -15.25 19.24
N PRO A 345 0.35 -15.85 18.09
CA PRO A 345 0.20 -15.09 16.84
C PRO A 345 -0.89 -14.02 16.89
N LYS A 346 -2.04 -14.29 17.54
CA LYS A 346 -3.11 -13.30 17.69
C LYS A 346 -2.70 -12.10 18.53
N LEU A 347 -1.99 -12.36 19.63
CA LEU A 347 -1.50 -11.30 20.50
C LEU A 347 -0.41 -10.48 19.80
N ALA A 348 0.47 -11.15 19.06
CA ALA A 348 1.47 -10.50 18.20
C ALA A 348 0.82 -9.59 17.15
N SER A 349 -0.20 -10.08 16.43
CA SER A 349 -0.97 -9.29 15.48
C SER A 349 -1.57 -8.04 16.13
N ASN A 350 -2.25 -8.18 17.26
CA ASN A 350 -2.86 -7.07 17.98
C ASN A 350 -1.85 -6.02 18.42
N TRP A 351 -0.69 -6.43 18.91
CA TRP A 351 0.37 -5.51 19.32
C TRP A 351 1.01 -4.77 18.14
N ILE A 352 1.26 -5.48 17.05
CA ILE A 352 1.86 -4.88 15.85
C ILE A 352 0.88 -3.91 15.18
N MET A 353 -0.37 -4.31 14.98
CA MET A 353 -1.39 -3.45 14.38
C MET A 353 -1.80 -2.27 15.28
N GLY A 354 -1.71 -2.43 16.59
CA GLY A 354 -2.04 -1.41 17.57
C GLY A 354 -0.83 -0.55 17.95
N GLU A 355 -0.06 -0.97 18.94
CA GLU A 355 0.99 -0.15 19.56
C GLU A 355 2.17 0.13 18.63
N VAL A 356 2.67 -0.88 17.89
CA VAL A 356 3.80 -0.70 16.98
C VAL A 356 3.40 0.23 15.84
N SER A 357 2.31 -0.07 15.12
CA SER A 357 1.85 0.74 13.99
C SER A 357 1.50 2.18 14.39
N ARG A 358 0.93 2.38 15.58
CA ARG A 358 0.65 3.71 16.11
C ARG A 358 1.93 4.55 16.26
N ARG A 359 3.02 3.93 16.74
CA ARG A 359 4.32 4.60 16.88
C ARG A 359 4.98 4.87 15.55
N LEU A 360 5.01 3.89 14.66
CA LEU A 360 5.57 4.04 13.31
C LEU A 360 4.89 5.20 12.56
N ASN A 361 3.56 5.27 12.62
CA ASN A 361 2.79 6.33 11.98
C ASN A 361 3.03 7.72 12.62
N ALA A 362 3.17 7.79 13.95
CA ALA A 362 3.41 9.04 14.65
C ALA A 362 4.81 9.61 14.36
N GLU A 363 5.79 8.77 14.10
CA GLU A 363 7.18 9.14 13.81
C GLU A 363 7.49 9.11 12.29
N GLU A 364 6.50 8.74 11.46
CA GLU A 364 6.62 8.63 9.99
C GLU A 364 7.79 7.73 9.55
N ILE A 365 8.00 6.61 10.29
CA ILE A 365 9.06 5.64 9.99
C ILE A 365 8.48 4.28 9.57
N ASP A 366 9.28 3.51 8.82
CA ASP A 366 8.96 2.14 8.44
C ASP A 366 9.29 1.14 9.55
N ILE A 367 8.65 -0.04 9.52
CA ILE A 367 8.91 -1.13 10.48
C ILE A 367 10.39 -1.57 10.49
N ALA A 368 11.09 -1.47 9.38
CA ALA A 368 12.52 -1.75 9.30
C ALA A 368 13.37 -0.80 10.15
N GLN A 369 12.83 0.37 10.49
CA GLN A 369 13.47 1.40 11.33
C GLN A 369 12.98 1.34 12.78
N SER A 370 12.11 0.36 13.13
CA SER A 370 11.58 0.23 14.49
C SER A 370 12.70 0.13 15.52
N PRO A 371 12.67 0.97 16.57
CA PRO A 371 13.61 0.85 17.69
C PRO A 371 13.46 -0.46 18.49
N VAL A 372 12.28 -1.09 18.42
CA VAL A 372 11.98 -2.34 19.12
C VAL A 372 12.12 -3.50 18.14
N ALA A 373 13.12 -4.33 18.36
CA ALA A 373 13.34 -5.52 17.54
C ALA A 373 12.24 -6.57 17.77
N ALA A 374 12.03 -7.44 16.77
CA ALA A 374 11.03 -8.51 16.87
C ALA A 374 11.21 -9.41 18.09
N ALA A 375 12.47 -9.72 18.44
CA ALA A 375 12.78 -10.54 19.64
C ALA A 375 12.35 -9.86 20.94
N GLN A 376 12.51 -8.56 21.06
CA GLN A 376 12.09 -7.78 22.22
C GLN A 376 10.57 -7.73 22.35
N LEU A 377 9.85 -7.51 21.24
CA LEU A 377 8.39 -7.57 21.27
C LEU A 377 7.89 -8.96 21.60
N ALA A 378 8.51 -10.01 21.07
CA ALA A 378 8.18 -11.39 21.38
C ALA A 378 8.36 -11.71 22.88
N ALA A 379 9.47 -11.25 23.48
CA ALA A 379 9.72 -11.40 24.90
C ALA A 379 8.65 -10.68 25.74
N LEU A 380 8.29 -9.45 25.35
CA LEU A 380 7.22 -8.70 26.01
C LEU A 380 5.87 -9.42 25.95
N ILE A 381 5.50 -9.93 24.76
CA ILE A 381 4.25 -10.68 24.54
C ILE A 381 4.25 -11.98 25.36
N ALA A 382 5.39 -12.67 25.48
CA ALA A 382 5.50 -13.85 26.33
C ALA A 382 5.19 -13.54 27.79
N ARG A 383 5.63 -12.39 28.31
CA ARG A 383 5.34 -11.93 29.67
C ARG A 383 3.88 -11.51 29.91
N ILE A 384 3.19 -11.12 28.84
CA ILE A 384 1.74 -10.92 28.90
C ILE A 384 1.03 -12.27 28.93
N ALA A 385 1.44 -13.19 28.08
CA ALA A 385 0.81 -14.51 27.94
C ALA A 385 0.97 -15.39 29.19
N ASP A 386 2.11 -15.31 29.87
CA ASP A 386 2.37 -16.04 31.13
C ASP A 386 1.79 -15.35 32.38
N GLY A 387 1.20 -14.18 32.22
CA GLY A 387 0.58 -13.43 33.33
C GLY A 387 1.57 -12.62 34.15
N THR A 388 2.84 -12.52 33.77
CA THR A 388 3.83 -11.68 34.45
C THR A 388 3.51 -10.20 34.36
N LEU A 389 2.94 -9.78 33.24
CA LEU A 389 2.54 -8.39 32.97
C LEU A 389 1.05 -8.25 32.65
N SER A 390 0.43 -7.19 33.16
CA SER A 390 -0.84 -6.71 32.63
C SER A 390 -0.62 -5.97 31.30
N ASN A 391 -1.66 -5.85 30.47
CA ASN A 391 -1.59 -5.08 29.23
C ASN A 391 -1.16 -3.62 29.46
N SER A 392 -1.59 -3.00 30.58
CA SER A 392 -1.20 -1.63 30.93
C SER A 392 0.28 -1.54 31.30
N ALA A 393 0.80 -2.51 32.07
CA ALA A 393 2.21 -2.58 32.42
C ALA A 393 3.08 -2.88 31.18
N ALA A 394 2.62 -3.74 30.30
CA ALA A 394 3.31 -4.05 29.05
C ALA A 394 3.49 -2.83 28.14
N ARG A 395 2.50 -1.94 28.08
CA ARG A 395 2.64 -0.67 27.35
C ARG A 395 3.75 0.22 27.92
N GLN A 396 3.92 0.24 29.24
CA GLN A 396 4.99 1.01 29.87
C GLN A 396 6.38 0.41 29.56
N VAL A 397 6.49 -0.91 29.52
CA VAL A 397 7.72 -1.59 29.10
C VAL A 397 8.00 -1.33 27.64
N PHE A 398 6.98 -1.40 26.79
CA PHE A 398 7.11 -1.09 25.36
C PHE A 398 7.56 0.35 25.11
N ASP A 399 6.99 1.32 25.85
CA ASP A 399 7.42 2.72 25.80
C ASP A 399 8.90 2.89 26.20
N ALA A 400 9.36 2.17 27.20
CA ALA A 400 10.76 2.19 27.62
C ALA A 400 11.68 1.59 26.55
N LEU A 401 11.31 0.45 25.96
CA LEU A 401 12.03 -0.14 24.82
C LEU A 401 12.11 0.83 23.64
N TRP A 402 10.98 1.46 23.29
CA TRP A 402 10.90 2.41 22.19
C TRP A 402 11.80 3.62 22.39
N LYS A 403 11.92 4.11 23.61
CA LYS A 403 12.79 5.24 24.00
C LYS A 403 14.25 4.86 24.20
N GLY A 404 14.58 3.57 24.12
CA GLY A 404 15.95 3.09 24.35
C GLY A 404 16.39 3.13 25.81
N GLU A 405 15.44 3.12 26.77
CA GLU A 405 15.75 3.10 28.22
C GLU A 405 16.38 1.76 28.68
N GLY A 406 16.30 0.74 27.84
CA GLY A 406 16.88 -0.58 28.04
C GLY A 406 16.60 -1.49 26.87
N SER A 407 17.31 -2.60 26.75
CA SER A 407 17.14 -3.59 25.67
C SER A 407 16.56 -4.92 26.17
N ASP A 408 16.63 -5.19 27.46
CA ASP A 408 16.14 -6.41 28.09
C ASP A 408 14.78 -6.19 28.74
N VAL A 409 13.79 -6.98 28.33
CA VAL A 409 12.40 -6.85 28.81
C VAL A 409 12.28 -7.15 30.28
N ASP A 410 12.93 -8.23 30.77
CA ASP A 410 12.82 -8.65 32.14
C ASP A 410 13.52 -7.65 33.09
N ALA A 411 14.67 -7.13 32.70
CA ALA A 411 15.36 -6.07 33.43
C ALA A 411 14.51 -4.81 33.56
N LEU A 412 13.80 -4.40 32.47
CA LEU A 412 12.90 -3.26 32.52
C LEU A 412 11.66 -3.51 33.40
N ILE A 413 11.13 -4.73 33.43
CA ILE A 413 10.01 -5.12 34.28
C ILE A 413 10.43 -4.97 35.75
N GLU A 414 11.61 -5.45 36.11
CA GLU A 414 12.14 -5.37 37.47
C GLU A 414 12.46 -3.91 37.88
N ALA A 415 13.19 -3.19 37.04
CA ALA A 415 13.58 -1.81 37.32
C ALA A 415 12.37 -0.88 37.53
N LYS A 416 11.28 -1.09 36.77
CA LYS A 416 10.04 -0.32 36.89
C LYS A 416 9.04 -0.92 37.90
N GLY A 417 9.35 -2.08 38.50
CA GLY A 417 8.51 -2.78 39.46
C GLY A 417 7.12 -3.11 38.92
N LEU A 418 7.03 -3.53 37.62
CA LEU A 418 5.79 -3.75 36.91
C LEU A 418 5.27 -5.20 36.94
N LYS A 419 6.00 -6.10 37.59
CA LYS A 419 5.60 -7.50 37.72
C LYS A 419 4.23 -7.62 38.38
N GLN A 420 3.32 -8.39 37.79
CA GLN A 420 2.00 -8.67 38.36
C GLN A 420 2.12 -9.45 39.69
N VAL A 421 1.29 -9.06 40.62
CA VAL A 421 1.16 -9.82 41.89
C VAL A 421 0.19 -10.96 41.61
N ASN A 422 0.74 -12.16 41.38
CA ASN A 422 -0.03 -13.40 41.21
C ASN A 422 -0.09 -14.23 42.50
N ASP A 423 0.52 -13.74 43.59
CA ASP A 423 0.43 -14.39 44.90
C ASP A 423 -0.99 -14.27 45.45
N THR A 424 -1.68 -15.39 45.50
CA THR A 424 -3.06 -15.49 45.98
C THR A 424 -3.20 -14.97 47.41
N GLY A 425 -2.21 -15.20 48.25
CA GLY A 425 -2.22 -14.73 49.65
C GLY A 425 -2.12 -13.21 49.77
N ALA A 426 -1.21 -12.59 49.00
CA ALA A 426 -1.08 -11.13 48.97
C ALA A 426 -2.33 -10.46 48.36
N LEU A 427 -2.92 -11.04 47.30
CA LEU A 427 -4.15 -10.58 46.71
C LEU A 427 -5.34 -10.70 47.65
N GLU A 428 -5.47 -11.80 48.37
CA GLU A 428 -6.52 -12.02 49.38
C GLU A 428 -6.46 -11.00 50.52
N GLN A 429 -5.25 -10.61 50.94
CA GLN A 429 -5.07 -9.58 51.95
C GLN A 429 -5.53 -8.21 51.44
N ILE A 430 -5.11 -7.80 50.21
CA ILE A 430 -5.54 -6.56 49.58
C ILE A 430 -7.05 -6.53 49.43
N ILE A 431 -7.66 -7.63 48.97
CA ILE A 431 -9.12 -7.76 48.81
C ILE A 431 -9.84 -7.63 50.16
N ALA A 432 -9.32 -8.27 51.22
CA ALA A 432 -9.89 -8.15 52.55
C ALA A 432 -9.86 -6.70 53.08
N GLU A 433 -8.73 -6.01 52.90
CA GLU A 433 -8.58 -4.59 53.27
C GLU A 433 -9.56 -3.68 52.47
N VAL A 434 -9.71 -3.91 51.15
CA VAL A 434 -10.65 -3.15 50.31
C VAL A 434 -12.11 -3.42 50.72
N ILE A 435 -12.48 -4.66 51.01
CA ILE A 435 -13.83 -5.01 51.45
C ILE A 435 -14.10 -4.29 52.80
N ALA A 436 -13.16 -4.33 53.75
CA ALA A 436 -13.31 -3.67 55.04
C ALA A 436 -13.41 -2.14 54.93
N ALA A 437 -12.70 -1.54 53.98
CA ALA A 437 -12.70 -0.09 53.75
C ALA A 437 -13.90 0.43 52.95
N ASN A 438 -14.71 -0.44 52.30
CA ASN A 438 -15.83 -0.06 51.43
C ASN A 438 -17.15 -0.79 51.79
N PRO A 439 -17.65 -0.68 53.03
CA PRO A 439 -18.83 -1.44 53.51
C PRO A 439 -20.08 -1.10 52.70
N ASP A 440 -20.24 0.14 52.23
CA ASP A 440 -21.38 0.58 51.45
C ASP A 440 -21.45 -0.08 50.06
N ASN A 441 -20.31 -0.21 49.38
CA ASN A 441 -20.23 -0.90 48.12
C ASN A 441 -20.49 -2.39 48.24
N VAL A 442 -20.02 -2.98 49.33
CA VAL A 442 -20.31 -4.39 49.66
C VAL A 442 -21.82 -4.61 49.89
N ALA A 443 -22.47 -3.74 50.64
CA ALA A 443 -23.91 -3.81 50.89
C ALA A 443 -24.70 -3.63 49.59
N GLN A 444 -24.29 -2.70 48.71
CA GLN A 444 -24.94 -2.47 47.42
C GLN A 444 -24.77 -3.67 46.49
N PHE A 445 -23.61 -4.29 46.45
CA PHE A 445 -23.39 -5.51 45.66
C PHE A 445 -24.29 -6.67 46.17
N ARG A 446 -24.35 -6.90 47.46
CA ARG A 446 -25.22 -7.92 48.06
C ARG A 446 -26.69 -7.63 47.82
N ALA A 447 -27.07 -6.36 47.60
CA ALA A 447 -28.40 -5.96 47.19
C ALA A 447 -28.67 -6.07 45.65
N GLY A 448 -27.71 -6.69 44.90
CA GLY A 448 -27.87 -6.98 43.47
C GLY A 448 -27.43 -5.87 42.53
N LYS A 449 -26.63 -4.89 42.98
CA LYS A 449 -26.10 -3.79 42.11
C LYS A 449 -24.72 -4.14 41.58
N ASP A 450 -24.65 -4.63 40.34
CA ASP A 450 -23.39 -5.01 39.66
C ASP A 450 -22.37 -3.85 39.52
N LYS A 451 -22.84 -2.59 39.47
CA LYS A 451 -21.93 -1.42 39.42
C LYS A 451 -21.06 -1.32 40.68
N ALA A 452 -21.56 -1.77 41.84
CA ALA A 452 -20.80 -1.75 43.10
C ALA A 452 -19.66 -2.76 43.06
N PHE A 453 -19.83 -3.92 42.38
CA PHE A 453 -18.77 -4.88 42.16
C PHE A 453 -17.60 -4.30 41.37
N ASN A 454 -17.92 -3.64 40.24
CA ASN A 454 -16.89 -2.99 39.42
C ASN A 454 -16.14 -1.88 40.17
N ALA A 455 -16.83 -1.18 41.08
CA ALA A 455 -16.19 -0.19 41.93
C ALA A 455 -15.20 -0.83 42.91
N LEU A 456 -15.57 -1.99 43.51
CA LEU A 456 -14.67 -2.76 44.36
C LEU A 456 -13.46 -3.30 43.61
N VAL A 457 -13.66 -3.84 42.41
CA VAL A 457 -12.55 -4.25 41.52
C VAL A 457 -11.62 -3.08 41.24
N GLY A 458 -12.14 -1.90 40.93
CA GLY A 458 -11.36 -0.67 40.73
C GLY A 458 -10.53 -0.29 41.97
N GLN A 459 -11.08 -0.45 43.16
CA GLN A 459 -10.37 -0.17 44.42
C GLN A 459 -9.24 -1.18 44.66
N VAL A 460 -9.46 -2.46 44.39
CA VAL A 460 -8.42 -3.52 44.50
C VAL A 460 -7.29 -3.22 43.51
N MET A 461 -7.64 -2.88 42.28
CA MET A 461 -6.66 -2.50 41.22
C MET A 461 -5.86 -1.27 41.64
N LYS A 462 -6.50 -0.27 42.26
CA LYS A 462 -5.81 0.92 42.80
C LYS A 462 -4.90 0.56 43.98
N ALA A 463 -5.36 -0.22 44.93
CA ALA A 463 -4.57 -0.67 46.09
C ALA A 463 -3.36 -1.49 45.67
N SER A 464 -3.48 -2.33 44.64
CA SER A 464 -2.39 -3.11 44.08
C SER A 464 -1.50 -2.32 43.11
N LYS A 465 -1.74 -0.99 42.93
CA LYS A 465 -1.05 -0.10 41.99
C LYS A 465 -1.09 -0.63 40.54
N GLY A 466 -2.21 -1.25 40.15
CA GLY A 466 -2.40 -1.86 38.81
C GLY A 466 -1.65 -3.18 38.59
N LYS A 467 -1.05 -3.75 39.65
CA LYS A 467 -0.24 -4.97 39.56
C LYS A 467 -1.03 -6.28 39.77
N ALA A 468 -2.28 -6.20 40.26
CA ALA A 468 -3.13 -7.36 40.44
C ALA A 468 -3.66 -7.87 39.07
N ASN A 469 -3.78 -9.20 38.93
CA ASN A 469 -4.44 -9.81 37.78
C ASN A 469 -5.96 -9.59 37.88
N PRO A 470 -6.60 -8.86 36.93
CA PRO A 470 -8.03 -8.55 36.99
C PRO A 470 -8.92 -9.80 37.06
N GLN A 471 -8.53 -10.90 36.40
CA GLN A 471 -9.30 -12.13 36.39
C GLN A 471 -9.26 -12.82 37.78
N GLN A 472 -8.08 -12.86 38.39
CA GLN A 472 -7.94 -13.39 39.74
C GLN A 472 -8.63 -12.51 40.78
N VAL A 473 -8.52 -11.18 40.65
CA VAL A 473 -9.27 -10.22 41.49
C VAL A 473 -10.77 -10.46 41.40
N ASN A 474 -11.31 -10.59 40.20
CA ASN A 474 -12.73 -10.87 39.99
C ASN A 474 -13.17 -12.19 40.62
N ALA A 475 -12.38 -13.25 40.42
CA ALA A 475 -12.70 -14.57 40.97
C ALA A 475 -12.65 -14.56 42.53
N LEU A 476 -11.58 -14.02 43.12
CA LEU A 476 -11.41 -13.97 44.59
C LEU A 476 -12.41 -13.01 45.23
N LEU A 477 -12.68 -11.87 44.61
CA LEU A 477 -13.65 -10.90 45.11
C LEU A 477 -15.06 -11.47 45.10
N ARG A 478 -15.46 -12.18 44.04
CA ARG A 478 -16.76 -12.89 43.98
C ARG A 478 -16.85 -13.99 45.01
N ALA A 479 -15.79 -14.77 45.18
CA ALA A 479 -15.74 -15.84 46.22
C ALA A 479 -15.90 -15.27 47.64
N LYS A 480 -15.27 -14.12 47.94
CA LYS A 480 -15.38 -13.49 49.27
C LYS A 480 -16.66 -12.70 49.51
N LEU A 481 -17.31 -12.21 48.47
CA LEU A 481 -18.55 -11.44 48.59
C LEU A 481 -19.83 -12.29 48.40
N GLY A 482 -19.71 -13.43 47.75
CA GLY A 482 -20.84 -14.30 47.39
C GLY A 482 -21.00 -15.52 48.36
N GLY A 483 -20.15 -15.65 49.38
CA GLY A 483 -20.24 -16.65 50.41
C GLY A 483 -21.17 -16.26 51.55
#